data_416482a08225799108572164c6bb7f5d
#
_entry.id   416482a08225799108572164c6bb7f5d
#
_cell.length_a   1.000
_cell.length_b   1.000
_cell.length_c   1.000
_cell.angle_alpha   90.00
_cell.angle_beta   90.00
_cell.angle_gamma   90.00
#
_symmetry.space_group_name_H-M   'P 1'
#
loop_
_entity.id
_entity.type
_entity.pdbx_description
1 polymer ?
#
loop_
_entity_poly.entity_id
_entity_poly.type
_entity_poly.pdbx_seq_one_letter_code
_entity_poly.pdbx_strand_id
1 'polypeptide(L)'
;ATPDNKFYFIEVNPRIQVEHTVTEMITGIDIVQTQIKIAEGYSIHSEEIGIPEQDKIYCHGHSIQCRITTEDPANNFMPDTGKLIAYRSGGGFGIRLDGGNAFTGSVITPYYDSLLVKATTWGLTHKIVISKMLRCLKEFRIRGVKTNIQFLENVLTHPQFVEGSYDTNFVDENNDLFVFQKPLDRGTKLLAYIAETTVNGYANVGVQPKPDFGPLNMPKYIKGEMPNGTKQILDSKGPEGLAKWLQEQKEVLFTDTTFRDAHQSLFATRLRTAD
;
A
#
# COMPACT_ATOMS: atom_id res chain seq x y z
N ALA A 1 13.63 17.94 3.83
CA ALA A 1 14.94 18.59 3.84
C ALA A 1 15.00 19.65 2.74
N THR A 2 15.79 20.68 2.94
CA THR A 2 16.06 21.71 1.93
C THR A 2 17.35 21.37 1.15
N PRO A 3 17.62 22.01 -0.03
CA PRO A 3 18.83 21.74 -0.80
C PRO A 3 20.14 22.00 -0.02
N ASP A 4 20.10 22.85 1.02
CA ASP A 4 21.21 23.13 1.93
C ASP A 4 21.27 22.17 3.14
N ASN A 5 20.63 21.01 3.04
CA ASN A 5 20.55 19.94 4.06
C ASN A 5 19.96 20.37 5.41
N LYS A 6 19.17 21.43 5.45
CA LYS A 6 18.38 21.74 6.63
C LYS A 6 17.11 20.93 6.66
N PHE A 7 16.67 20.55 7.84
CA PHE A 7 15.40 19.86 8.04
C PHE A 7 14.56 20.61 9.09
N TYR A 8 13.26 20.51 8.92
CA TYR A 8 12.28 21.17 9.77
C TYR A 8 11.29 20.14 10.26
N PHE A 9 10.86 20.28 11.51
CA PHE A 9 9.77 19.47 12.06
C PHE A 9 8.46 19.92 11.39
N ILE A 10 7.66 18.96 10.91
CA ILE A 10 6.33 19.19 10.35
C ILE A 10 5.31 18.47 11.24
N GLU A 11 5.38 17.16 11.30
CA GLU A 11 4.48 16.31 12.08
C GLU A 11 5.14 14.98 12.43
N VAL A 12 4.57 14.27 13.39
CA VAL A 12 4.88 12.86 13.68
C VAL A 12 3.63 12.03 13.51
N ASN A 13 3.75 10.96 12.72
CA ASN A 13 2.72 9.93 12.64
C ASN A 13 3.03 8.85 13.70
N PRO A 14 2.33 8.80 14.84
CA PRO A 14 2.65 7.89 15.96
C PRO A 14 2.13 6.48 15.69
N ARG A 15 2.54 5.90 14.56
CA ARG A 15 2.18 4.57 14.08
C ARG A 15 3.24 4.06 13.11
N ILE A 16 3.24 2.75 12.85
CA ILE A 16 4.03 2.22 11.75
C ILE A 16 3.59 2.84 10.41
N GLN A 17 4.54 3.17 9.56
CA GLN A 17 4.26 3.75 8.24
C GLN A 17 4.38 2.70 7.14
N VAL A 18 3.73 2.93 6.02
CA VAL A 18 3.74 2.01 4.85
C VAL A 18 5.16 1.75 4.36
N GLU A 19 6.01 2.78 4.39
CA GLU A 19 7.40 2.80 3.92
C GLU A 19 8.43 2.23 4.90
N HIS A 20 8.05 1.75 6.09
CA HIS A 20 8.97 1.19 7.09
C HIS A 20 9.89 0.10 6.54
N THR A 21 9.44 -0.63 5.53
CA THR A 21 10.19 -1.75 4.93
C THR A 21 11.54 -1.32 4.33
N VAL A 22 11.65 -0.07 3.84
CA VAL A 22 12.93 0.48 3.35
C VAL A 22 13.95 0.56 4.48
N THR A 23 13.55 1.10 5.62
CA THR A 23 14.41 1.20 6.81
C THR A 23 14.82 -0.18 7.30
N GLU A 24 13.88 -1.11 7.41
CA GLU A 24 14.16 -2.48 7.84
C GLU A 24 15.15 -3.19 6.91
N MET A 25 15.02 -3.00 5.59
CA MET A 25 15.91 -3.64 4.61
C MET A 25 17.35 -3.13 4.66
N ILE A 26 17.58 -1.86 5.00
CA ILE A 26 18.94 -1.29 5.06
C ILE A 26 19.59 -1.37 6.43
N THR A 27 18.79 -1.49 7.50
CA THR A 27 19.31 -1.56 8.88
C THR A 27 19.32 -2.98 9.44
N GLY A 28 18.47 -3.87 8.90
CA GLY A 28 18.23 -5.19 9.46
C GLY A 28 17.42 -5.19 10.76
N ILE A 29 16.82 -4.05 11.13
CA ILE A 29 16.01 -3.89 12.34
C ILE A 29 14.54 -4.16 12.01
N ASP A 30 13.94 -5.15 12.65
CA ASP A 30 12.49 -5.39 12.59
C ASP A 30 11.77 -4.40 13.52
N ILE A 31 11.17 -3.37 12.93
CA ILE A 31 10.54 -2.28 13.69
C ILE A 31 9.32 -2.77 14.47
N VAL A 32 8.50 -3.63 13.87
CA VAL A 32 7.26 -4.13 14.51
C VAL A 32 7.61 -5.05 15.68
N GLN A 33 8.54 -5.99 15.49
CA GLN A 33 9.01 -6.84 16.57
C GLN A 33 9.63 -6.03 17.71
N THR A 34 10.41 -5.01 17.36
CA THR A 34 11.00 -4.08 18.34
C THR A 34 9.93 -3.38 19.19
N GLN A 35 8.87 -2.87 18.56
CA GLN A 35 7.77 -2.23 19.29
C GLN A 35 7.10 -3.19 20.27
N ILE A 36 6.87 -4.44 19.87
CA ILE A 36 6.28 -5.47 20.73
C ILE A 36 7.19 -5.75 21.92
N LYS A 37 8.50 -5.96 21.68
CA LYS A 37 9.48 -6.23 22.74
C LYS A 37 9.63 -5.09 23.74
N ILE A 38 9.61 -3.84 23.27
CA ILE A 38 9.60 -2.66 24.15
C ILE A 38 8.33 -2.64 25.01
N ALA A 39 7.17 -2.97 24.43
CA ALA A 39 5.92 -3.05 25.18
C ALA A 39 5.90 -4.21 26.20
N GLU A 40 6.64 -5.28 25.96
CA GLU A 40 6.91 -6.36 26.92
C GLU A 40 7.85 -5.92 28.08
N GLY A 41 8.45 -4.75 27.99
CA GLY A 41 9.33 -4.18 29.01
C GLY A 41 10.83 -4.36 28.75
N TYR A 42 11.23 -4.89 27.61
CA TYR A 42 12.65 -5.00 27.25
C TYR A 42 13.24 -3.62 26.93
N SER A 43 14.47 -3.40 27.32
CA SER A 43 15.24 -2.21 26.91
C SER A 43 15.58 -2.30 25.42
N ILE A 44 15.55 -1.17 24.71
CA ILE A 44 15.87 -1.09 23.27
C ILE A 44 17.25 -1.67 22.93
N HIS A 45 18.20 -1.61 23.87
CA HIS A 45 19.56 -2.15 23.69
C HIS A 45 19.75 -3.51 24.35
N SER A 46 18.69 -4.19 24.78
CA SER A 46 18.78 -5.54 25.34
C SER A 46 19.11 -6.56 24.27
N GLU A 47 19.62 -7.72 24.66
CA GLU A 47 19.94 -8.83 23.75
C GLU A 47 18.71 -9.33 22.99
N GLU A 48 17.53 -9.28 23.61
CA GLU A 48 16.25 -9.70 23.02
C GLU A 48 15.80 -8.83 21.85
N ILE A 49 16.22 -7.57 21.82
CA ILE A 49 15.93 -6.61 20.73
C ILE A 49 17.15 -6.50 19.81
N GLY A 50 18.35 -6.41 20.35
CA GLY A 50 19.60 -6.41 19.60
C GLY A 50 19.90 -5.12 18.84
N ILE A 51 19.21 -4.00 19.13
CA ILE A 51 19.49 -2.70 18.52
C ILE A 51 20.70 -2.09 19.25
N PRO A 52 21.80 -1.79 18.52
CA PRO A 52 22.96 -1.15 19.11
C PRO A 52 22.71 0.32 19.44
N GLU A 53 23.66 0.96 20.12
CA GLU A 53 23.67 2.40 20.34
C GLU A 53 23.57 3.16 18.98
N GLN A 54 23.00 4.36 19.00
CA GLN A 54 22.65 5.14 17.80
C GLN A 54 23.87 5.35 16.86
N ASP A 55 25.04 5.56 17.39
CA ASP A 55 26.28 5.78 16.64
C ASP A 55 26.80 4.51 15.97
N LYS A 56 26.31 3.35 16.35
CA LYS A 56 26.65 2.04 15.78
C LYS A 56 25.61 1.51 14.81
N ILE A 57 24.50 2.20 14.65
CA ILE A 57 23.50 1.87 13.63
C ILE A 57 24.02 2.37 12.29
N TYR A 58 24.20 1.49 11.34
CA TYR A 58 24.62 1.84 9.99
C TYR A 58 23.64 1.31 8.94
N CYS A 59 23.50 2.06 7.86
CA CYS A 59 22.71 1.63 6.71
C CYS A 59 23.58 0.79 5.78
N HIS A 60 23.14 -0.45 5.51
CA HIS A 60 23.84 -1.35 4.61
C HIS A 60 23.15 -1.37 3.25
N GLY A 61 23.84 -0.85 2.22
CA GLY A 61 23.32 -0.79 0.87
C GLY A 61 22.20 0.24 0.67
N HIS A 62 21.35 -0.03 -0.29
CA HIS A 62 20.24 0.82 -0.70
C HIS A 62 18.94 0.03 -0.78
N SER A 63 17.81 0.69 -0.63
CA SER A 63 16.50 0.06 -0.78
C SER A 63 15.52 1.00 -1.49
N ILE A 64 14.63 0.42 -2.28
CA ILE A 64 13.51 1.12 -2.94
C ILE A 64 12.24 0.33 -2.67
N GLN A 65 11.16 1.02 -2.32
CA GLN A 65 9.83 0.46 -2.20
C GLN A 65 8.93 1.00 -3.32
N CYS A 66 8.23 0.11 -4.01
CA CYS A 66 7.16 0.43 -4.94
C CYS A 66 5.82 -0.09 -4.40
N ARG A 67 4.81 0.76 -4.40
CA ARG A 67 3.42 0.38 -4.13
C ARG A 67 2.76 0.02 -5.45
N ILE A 68 2.43 -1.25 -5.64
CA ILE A 68 1.72 -1.72 -6.82
C ILE A 68 0.24 -1.64 -6.53
N THR A 69 -0.45 -0.79 -7.29
CA THR A 69 -1.86 -0.44 -7.10
C THR A 69 -2.69 -0.76 -8.35
N THR A 70 -4.00 -0.94 -8.15
CA THR A 70 -4.97 -1.09 -9.24
C THR A 70 -5.48 0.30 -9.66
N GLU A 71 -4.57 1.13 -10.14
CA GLU A 71 -4.83 2.48 -10.61
C GLU A 71 -4.38 2.63 -12.05
N ASP A 72 -5.08 3.48 -12.82
CA ASP A 72 -4.76 3.80 -14.19
C ASP A 72 -3.98 5.13 -14.29
N PRO A 73 -2.65 5.10 -14.40
CA PRO A 73 -1.86 6.33 -14.48
C PRO A 73 -2.16 7.16 -15.74
N ALA A 74 -2.67 6.53 -16.81
CA ALA A 74 -3.08 7.24 -18.03
C ALA A 74 -4.39 8.03 -17.81
N ASN A 75 -5.10 7.79 -16.71
CA ASN A 75 -6.35 8.43 -16.35
C ASN A 75 -6.29 8.99 -14.92
N ASN A 76 -5.27 9.82 -14.64
CA ASN A 76 -5.05 10.49 -13.35
C ASN A 76 -5.11 9.55 -12.14
N PHE A 77 -4.52 8.36 -12.25
CA PHE A 77 -4.54 7.34 -11.20
C PHE A 77 -5.93 6.95 -10.72
N MET A 78 -6.93 7.03 -11.61
CA MET A 78 -8.27 6.58 -11.27
C MET A 78 -8.24 5.09 -10.88
N PRO A 79 -8.77 4.70 -9.72
CA PRO A 79 -8.85 3.31 -9.31
C PRO A 79 -9.59 2.46 -10.33
N ASP A 80 -8.99 1.31 -10.71
CA ASP A 80 -9.62 0.32 -11.58
C ASP A 80 -10.09 -0.87 -10.74
N THR A 81 -11.24 -1.41 -11.09
CA THR A 81 -11.92 -2.46 -10.34
C THR A 81 -12.22 -3.64 -11.23
N GLY A 82 -12.30 -4.82 -10.64
CA GLY A 82 -12.57 -6.03 -11.40
C GLY A 82 -12.07 -7.30 -10.72
N LYS A 83 -12.24 -8.42 -11.40
CA LYS A 83 -11.73 -9.72 -10.93
C LYS A 83 -10.31 -9.96 -11.43
N LEU A 84 -9.40 -10.29 -10.53
CA LEU A 84 -8.05 -10.70 -10.87
C LEU A 84 -8.09 -12.08 -11.56
N ILE A 85 -7.91 -12.10 -12.88
CA ILE A 85 -7.89 -13.32 -13.69
C ILE A 85 -6.58 -14.08 -13.48
N ALA A 86 -5.48 -13.33 -13.28
CA ALA A 86 -4.18 -13.87 -12.93
C ALA A 86 -3.49 -12.90 -11.97
N TYR A 87 -2.85 -13.46 -10.95
CA TYR A 87 -1.95 -12.76 -10.04
C TYR A 87 -0.72 -13.63 -9.79
N ARG A 88 0.44 -13.11 -10.17
CA ARG A 88 1.75 -13.70 -9.88
C ARG A 88 2.73 -12.59 -9.59
N SER A 89 3.48 -12.72 -8.53
CA SER A 89 4.53 -11.79 -8.10
C SER A 89 5.91 -12.27 -8.53
N GLY A 90 6.85 -11.34 -8.62
CA GLY A 90 8.27 -11.64 -8.67
C GLY A 90 8.82 -12.00 -7.28
N GLY A 91 10.06 -12.49 -7.24
CA GLY A 91 10.72 -12.85 -5.98
C GLY A 91 12.24 -13.02 -6.14
N GLY A 92 12.91 -13.47 -5.08
CA GLY A 92 14.34 -13.77 -5.08
C GLY A 92 15.14 -12.93 -4.10
N PHE A 93 16.46 -13.10 -4.12
CA PHE A 93 17.36 -12.46 -3.16
C PHE A 93 17.29 -10.93 -3.23
N GLY A 94 17.00 -10.32 -2.08
CA GLY A 94 16.87 -8.87 -1.95
C GLY A 94 15.54 -8.32 -2.48
N ILE A 95 14.50 -9.16 -2.57
CA ILE A 95 13.12 -8.76 -2.84
C ILE A 95 12.26 -9.18 -1.66
N ARG A 96 11.55 -8.22 -1.08
CA ARG A 96 10.53 -8.41 -0.06
C ARG A 96 9.18 -7.98 -0.62
N LEU A 97 8.17 -8.78 -0.36
CA LEU A 97 6.79 -8.49 -0.75
C LEU A 97 5.91 -8.46 0.49
N ASP A 98 5.26 -7.33 0.71
CA ASP A 98 4.23 -7.18 1.75
C ASP A 98 2.89 -7.07 1.03
N GLY A 99 2.22 -8.20 0.88
CA GLY A 99 0.99 -8.33 0.13
C GLY A 99 -0.26 -7.99 0.95
N GLY A 100 -1.28 -7.51 0.23
CA GLY A 100 -2.65 -7.46 0.73
C GLY A 100 -3.40 -8.76 0.39
N ASN A 101 -4.70 -8.66 0.17
CA ASN A 101 -5.57 -9.78 -0.14
C ASN A 101 -5.64 -10.12 -1.65
N ALA A 102 -4.58 -9.81 -2.41
CA ALA A 102 -4.55 -10.04 -3.85
C ALA A 102 -4.11 -11.47 -4.18
N PHE A 103 -4.98 -12.22 -4.83
CA PHE A 103 -4.72 -13.55 -5.38
C PHE A 103 -5.55 -13.78 -6.64
N THR A 104 -5.20 -14.78 -7.44
CA THR A 104 -5.98 -15.14 -8.62
C THR A 104 -7.43 -15.49 -8.23
N GLY A 105 -8.38 -14.78 -8.79
CA GLY A 105 -9.81 -14.93 -8.49
C GLY A 105 -10.38 -13.90 -7.52
N SER A 106 -9.54 -13.14 -6.78
CA SER A 106 -10.03 -12.07 -5.91
C SER A 106 -10.68 -10.94 -6.70
N VAL A 107 -11.64 -10.26 -6.07
CA VAL A 107 -12.37 -9.13 -6.66
C VAL A 107 -11.88 -7.85 -6.04
N ILE A 108 -11.37 -6.96 -6.88
CA ILE A 108 -11.01 -5.60 -6.49
C ILE A 108 -12.25 -4.74 -6.59
N THR A 109 -12.64 -4.15 -5.48
CA THR A 109 -13.85 -3.34 -5.37
C THR A 109 -13.49 -1.85 -5.28
N PRO A 110 -14.42 -0.94 -5.61
CA PRO A 110 -14.19 0.50 -5.47
C PRO A 110 -14.30 0.99 -4.02
N TYR A 111 -14.54 0.11 -3.06
CA TYR A 111 -14.82 0.45 -1.67
C TYR A 111 -13.59 0.40 -0.77
N TYR A 112 -12.50 -0.23 -1.23
CA TYR A 112 -11.27 -0.41 -0.49
C TYR A 112 -10.08 0.10 -1.28
N ASP A 113 -8.92 0.17 -0.61
CA ASP A 113 -7.67 0.64 -1.20
C ASP A 113 -7.30 -0.17 -2.45
N SER A 114 -6.74 0.52 -3.41
CA SER A 114 -6.20 -0.02 -4.66
C SER A 114 -4.89 -0.79 -4.46
N LEU A 115 -4.27 -0.76 -3.28
CA LEU A 115 -2.97 -1.40 -3.02
C LEU A 115 -3.05 -2.91 -3.10
N LEU A 116 -2.32 -3.50 -4.05
CA LEU A 116 -2.18 -4.95 -4.16
C LEU A 116 -1.02 -5.49 -3.33
N VAL A 117 0.14 -4.83 -3.41
CA VAL A 117 1.37 -5.28 -2.75
C VAL A 117 2.39 -4.16 -2.70
N LYS A 118 3.15 -4.10 -1.61
CA LYS A 118 4.40 -3.34 -1.54
C LYS A 118 5.55 -4.25 -1.96
N ALA A 119 6.25 -3.88 -3.01
CA ALA A 119 7.50 -4.53 -3.39
C ALA A 119 8.67 -3.68 -2.88
N THR A 120 9.52 -4.25 -2.04
CA THR A 120 10.72 -3.59 -1.52
C THR A 120 11.93 -4.36 -1.99
N THR A 121 12.88 -3.68 -2.63
CA THR A 121 14.11 -4.30 -3.10
C THR A 121 15.31 -3.72 -2.38
N TRP A 122 16.32 -4.57 -2.17
CA TRP A 122 17.59 -4.23 -1.54
C TRP A 122 18.78 -4.64 -2.39
N GLY A 123 19.84 -3.86 -2.34
CA GLY A 123 21.11 -4.14 -2.99
C GLY A 123 22.22 -3.23 -2.52
N LEU A 124 23.48 -3.59 -2.88
CA LEU A 124 24.64 -2.85 -2.42
C LEU A 124 24.79 -1.46 -3.05
N THR A 125 24.18 -1.22 -4.21
CA THR A 125 24.21 0.08 -4.89
C THR A 125 22.83 0.47 -5.40
N HIS A 126 22.59 1.78 -5.56
CA HIS A 126 21.35 2.30 -6.10
C HIS A 126 20.99 1.67 -7.47
N LYS A 127 21.96 1.53 -8.37
CA LYS A 127 21.73 0.90 -9.69
C LYS A 127 21.30 -0.57 -9.59
N ILE A 128 21.88 -1.33 -8.66
CA ILE A 128 21.49 -2.74 -8.42
C ILE A 128 20.05 -2.81 -7.93
N VAL A 129 19.66 -1.92 -7.02
CA VAL A 129 18.29 -1.88 -6.48
C VAL A 129 17.28 -1.56 -7.56
N ILE A 130 17.55 -0.54 -8.40
CA ILE A 130 16.72 -0.20 -9.57
C ILE A 130 16.57 -1.41 -10.49
N SER A 131 17.69 -2.05 -10.85
CA SER A 131 17.66 -3.23 -11.74
C SER A 131 16.83 -4.38 -11.16
N LYS A 132 16.96 -4.65 -9.85
CA LYS A 132 16.13 -5.66 -9.15
C LYS A 132 14.66 -5.28 -9.14
N MET A 133 14.33 -4.00 -8.88
CA MET A 133 12.94 -3.55 -8.88
C MET A 133 12.31 -3.66 -10.27
N LEU A 134 13.03 -3.22 -11.32
CA LEU A 134 12.56 -3.37 -12.69
C LEU A 134 12.31 -4.84 -13.07
N ARG A 135 13.23 -5.75 -12.66
CA ARG A 135 13.03 -7.19 -12.86
C ARG A 135 11.79 -7.67 -12.11
N CYS A 136 11.66 -7.29 -10.84
CA CYS A 136 10.49 -7.66 -10.01
C CYS A 136 9.19 -7.20 -10.65
N LEU A 137 9.10 -5.92 -11.08
CA LEU A 137 7.92 -5.37 -11.75
C LEU A 137 7.58 -6.11 -13.04
N LYS A 138 8.57 -6.45 -13.87
CA LYS A 138 8.38 -7.21 -15.11
C LYS A 138 7.95 -8.66 -14.88
N GLU A 139 8.30 -9.26 -13.76
CA GLU A 139 7.87 -10.60 -13.37
C GLU A 139 6.42 -10.63 -12.86
N PHE A 140 5.88 -9.49 -12.42
CA PHE A 140 4.48 -9.42 -12.04
C PHE A 140 3.57 -9.71 -13.23
N ARG A 141 2.64 -10.61 -13.00
CA ARG A 141 1.57 -10.90 -13.95
C ARG A 141 0.22 -10.68 -13.31
N ILE A 142 -0.31 -9.51 -13.52
CA ILE A 142 -1.63 -9.09 -13.04
C ILE A 142 -2.54 -8.93 -14.26
N ARG A 143 -3.70 -9.59 -14.25
CA ARG A 143 -4.67 -9.55 -15.34
C ARG A 143 -6.07 -9.37 -14.76
N GLY A 144 -6.91 -8.65 -15.52
CA GLY A 144 -8.31 -8.37 -15.15
C GLY A 144 -8.54 -6.95 -14.63
N VAL A 145 -7.46 -6.25 -14.27
CA VAL A 145 -7.46 -4.84 -13.85
C VAL A 145 -6.24 -4.12 -14.43
N LYS A 146 -6.32 -2.80 -14.54
CA LYS A 146 -5.17 -1.95 -14.80
C LYS A 146 -4.33 -1.81 -13.54
N THR A 147 -3.05 -1.50 -13.71
CA THR A 147 -2.12 -1.26 -12.62
C THR A 147 -1.17 -0.12 -12.94
N ASN A 148 -0.54 0.44 -11.93
CA ASN A 148 0.46 1.49 -12.06
C ASN A 148 1.88 0.99 -12.43
N ILE A 149 2.05 -0.29 -12.76
CA ILE A 149 3.39 -0.90 -12.99
C ILE A 149 4.17 -0.16 -14.08
N GLN A 150 3.56 0.19 -15.22
CA GLN A 150 4.26 0.91 -16.29
C GLN A 150 4.75 2.29 -15.86
N PHE A 151 3.97 2.99 -15.03
CA PHE A 151 4.39 4.25 -14.44
C PHE A 151 5.61 4.05 -13.54
N LEU A 152 5.60 3.04 -12.69
CA LEU A 152 6.73 2.70 -11.83
C LEU A 152 7.98 2.33 -12.64
N GLU A 153 7.84 1.61 -13.75
CA GLU A 153 8.93 1.31 -14.67
C GLU A 153 9.50 2.59 -15.31
N ASN A 154 8.64 3.52 -15.75
CA ASN A 154 9.07 4.81 -16.29
C ASN A 154 9.85 5.64 -15.25
N VAL A 155 9.34 5.71 -14.01
CA VAL A 155 10.05 6.37 -12.89
C VAL A 155 11.44 5.78 -12.69
N LEU A 156 11.54 4.47 -12.58
CA LEU A 156 12.79 3.76 -12.29
C LEU A 156 13.81 3.82 -13.44
N THR A 157 13.39 4.09 -14.66
CA THR A 157 14.26 4.21 -15.82
C THR A 157 14.58 5.66 -16.19
N HIS A 158 13.91 6.62 -15.57
CA HIS A 158 14.15 8.03 -15.83
C HIS A 158 15.57 8.44 -15.41
N PRO A 159 16.32 9.22 -16.24
CA PRO A 159 17.72 9.57 -15.95
C PRO A 159 17.92 10.23 -14.58
N GLN A 160 17.10 11.20 -14.21
CA GLN A 160 17.19 11.87 -12.90
C GLN A 160 17.03 10.89 -11.74
N PHE A 161 16.13 9.89 -11.87
CA PHE A 161 15.95 8.88 -10.84
C PHE A 161 17.17 7.94 -10.74
N VAL A 162 17.70 7.52 -11.89
CA VAL A 162 18.90 6.65 -11.95
C VAL A 162 20.14 7.35 -11.38
N GLU A 163 20.26 8.64 -11.60
CA GLU A 163 21.37 9.47 -11.10
C GLU A 163 21.19 9.88 -9.64
N GLY A 164 19.98 9.78 -9.09
CA GLY A 164 19.66 10.20 -7.73
C GLY A 164 19.51 11.72 -7.59
N SER A 165 19.25 12.43 -8.69
CA SER A 165 19.11 13.90 -8.74
C SER A 165 17.64 14.36 -8.76
N TYR A 166 16.78 13.71 -7.97
CA TYR A 166 15.34 13.99 -7.89
C TYR A 166 14.93 14.53 -6.53
N ASP A 167 13.84 15.27 -6.51
CA ASP A 167 13.18 15.76 -5.30
C ASP A 167 11.69 15.39 -5.29
N THR A 168 10.92 15.99 -4.38
CA THR A 168 9.48 15.70 -4.23
C THR A 168 8.62 16.20 -5.40
N ASN A 169 9.13 17.11 -6.24
CA ASN A 169 8.42 17.64 -7.42
C ASN A 169 8.68 16.80 -8.67
N PHE A 170 9.59 15.82 -8.59
CA PHE A 170 10.06 15.03 -9.72
C PHE A 170 8.91 14.48 -10.60
N VAL A 171 7.85 13.98 -9.99
CA VAL A 171 6.70 13.42 -10.74
C VAL A 171 5.92 14.52 -11.47
N ASP A 172 5.72 15.66 -10.82
CA ASP A 172 4.95 16.77 -11.38
C ASP A 172 5.70 17.50 -12.51
N GLU A 173 7.03 17.49 -12.47
CA GLU A 173 7.88 18.13 -13.45
C GLU A 173 8.16 17.28 -14.70
N ASN A 174 7.90 15.97 -14.66
CA ASN A 174 8.26 15.04 -15.72
C ASN A 174 7.03 14.37 -16.35
N ASN A 175 6.42 15.03 -17.31
CA ASN A 175 5.23 14.53 -18.02
C ASN A 175 5.48 13.26 -18.87
N ASP A 176 6.72 12.97 -19.24
CA ASP A 176 7.12 11.78 -19.96
C ASP A 176 6.95 10.49 -19.15
N LEU A 177 6.90 10.59 -17.81
CA LEU A 177 6.55 9.48 -16.92
C LEU A 177 5.16 8.89 -17.23
N PHE A 178 4.27 9.67 -17.82
CA PHE A 178 2.89 9.29 -18.17
C PHE A 178 2.72 8.84 -19.62
N VAL A 179 3.81 8.64 -20.34
CA VAL A 179 3.80 8.10 -21.71
C VAL A 179 3.87 6.58 -21.64
N PHE A 180 2.76 5.91 -21.95
CA PHE A 180 2.66 4.45 -21.85
C PHE A 180 2.66 3.79 -23.24
N GLN A 181 3.44 2.71 -23.38
CA GLN A 181 3.38 1.88 -24.57
C GLN A 181 2.08 1.07 -24.57
N LYS A 182 1.29 1.20 -25.64
CA LYS A 182 0.11 0.38 -25.81
C LYS A 182 0.52 -1.09 -26.00
N PRO A 183 -0.02 -2.02 -25.19
CA PRO A 183 0.27 -3.43 -25.39
C PRO A 183 -0.11 -3.89 -26.81
N LEU A 184 0.80 -4.54 -27.49
CA LEU A 184 0.58 -5.09 -28.84
C LEU A 184 -0.22 -6.41 -28.82
N ASP A 185 -0.71 -6.82 -27.66
CA ASP A 185 -1.43 -8.07 -27.45
C ASP A 185 -2.78 -8.07 -28.20
N ARG A 186 -2.86 -8.92 -29.23
CA ARG A 186 -4.08 -9.10 -30.03
C ARG A 186 -5.24 -9.68 -29.20
N GLY A 187 -4.94 -10.53 -28.22
CA GLY A 187 -5.94 -11.12 -27.33
C GLY A 187 -6.64 -10.06 -26.49
N THR A 188 -5.89 -9.14 -25.91
CA THR A 188 -6.45 -8.01 -25.14
C THR A 188 -7.32 -7.09 -26.01
N LYS A 189 -6.89 -6.82 -27.25
CA LYS A 189 -7.69 -6.02 -28.21
C LYS A 189 -9.01 -6.69 -28.57
N LEU A 190 -8.96 -8.01 -28.82
CA LEU A 190 -10.16 -8.79 -29.12
C LEU A 190 -11.12 -8.84 -27.92
N LEU A 191 -10.58 -9.07 -26.72
CA LEU A 191 -11.39 -9.08 -25.50
C LEU A 191 -11.99 -7.71 -25.18
N ALA A 192 -11.24 -6.63 -25.38
CA ALA A 192 -11.76 -5.27 -25.23
C ALA A 192 -12.90 -5.00 -26.23
N TYR A 193 -12.74 -5.40 -27.49
CA TYR A 193 -13.78 -5.28 -28.50
C TYR A 193 -15.02 -6.10 -28.16
N ILE A 194 -14.85 -7.35 -27.73
CA ILE A 194 -15.97 -8.21 -27.29
C ILE A 194 -16.66 -7.59 -26.07
N ALA A 195 -15.90 -7.12 -25.07
CA ALA A 195 -16.46 -6.49 -23.88
C ALA A 195 -17.23 -5.23 -24.23
N GLU A 196 -16.66 -4.36 -25.05
CA GLU A 196 -17.30 -3.13 -25.51
C GLU A 196 -18.62 -3.40 -26.26
N THR A 197 -18.60 -4.37 -27.18
CA THR A 197 -19.79 -4.77 -27.95
C THR A 197 -20.84 -5.46 -27.08
N THR A 198 -20.42 -6.17 -26.03
CA THR A 198 -21.32 -6.85 -25.09
C THR A 198 -21.98 -5.85 -24.12
N VAL A 199 -21.24 -4.87 -23.63
CA VAL A 199 -21.70 -3.91 -22.64
C VAL A 199 -22.45 -2.74 -23.29
N ASN A 200 -21.89 -2.19 -24.36
CA ASN A 200 -22.40 -1.00 -25.03
C ASN A 200 -23.27 -1.32 -26.25
N GLY A 201 -23.32 -2.60 -26.65
CA GLY A 201 -24.03 -3.03 -27.86
C GLY A 201 -23.32 -2.61 -29.15
N TYR A 202 -23.81 -3.10 -30.27
CA TYR A 202 -23.43 -2.60 -31.59
C TYR A 202 -24.19 -1.31 -31.87
N ALA A 203 -23.55 -0.34 -32.48
CA ALA A 203 -24.13 0.95 -32.84
C ALA A 203 -25.44 0.85 -33.68
N ASN A 204 -25.71 -0.30 -34.27
CA ASN A 204 -26.87 -0.55 -35.13
C ASN A 204 -27.85 -1.61 -34.57
N VAL A 205 -27.70 -2.07 -33.33
CA VAL A 205 -28.61 -3.02 -32.69
C VAL A 205 -29.38 -2.27 -31.62
N GLY A 206 -30.71 -2.30 -31.69
CA GLY A 206 -31.61 -1.54 -30.80
C GLY A 206 -31.33 -1.76 -29.32
N VAL A 207 -31.90 -0.92 -28.50
CA VAL A 207 -31.67 -0.80 -27.04
C VAL A 207 -31.65 -2.16 -26.38
N GLN A 208 -30.45 -2.54 -25.90
CA GLN A 208 -30.27 -3.71 -25.05
C GLN A 208 -30.94 -3.46 -23.68
N PRO A 209 -31.64 -4.43 -23.11
CA PRO A 209 -32.17 -4.29 -21.76
C PRO A 209 -30.98 -4.08 -20.79
N LYS A 210 -31.11 -3.09 -19.90
CA LYS A 210 -30.12 -2.86 -18.85
C LYS A 210 -29.99 -4.15 -18.01
N PRO A 211 -28.76 -4.63 -17.74
CA PRO A 211 -28.59 -5.79 -16.87
C PRO A 211 -29.19 -5.49 -15.50
N ASP A 212 -30.06 -6.38 -15.04
CA ASP A 212 -30.56 -6.36 -13.66
C ASP A 212 -29.50 -6.97 -12.75
N PHE A 213 -28.81 -6.13 -11.98
CA PHE A 213 -27.81 -6.57 -11.03
C PHE A 213 -28.40 -7.14 -9.73
N GLY A 214 -29.72 -7.19 -9.63
CA GLY A 214 -30.42 -7.56 -8.41
C GLY A 214 -30.19 -6.59 -7.24
N PRO A 215 -30.77 -6.85 -6.08
CA PRO A 215 -30.54 -6.06 -4.89
C PRO A 215 -29.08 -6.21 -4.40
N LEU A 216 -28.48 -5.09 -3.98
CA LEU A 216 -27.17 -5.10 -3.35
C LEU A 216 -27.16 -6.08 -2.17
N ASN A 217 -26.19 -6.99 -2.15
CA ASN A 217 -26.03 -7.95 -1.07
C ASN A 217 -25.41 -7.21 0.14
N MET A 218 -26.24 -6.51 0.90
CA MET A 218 -25.82 -5.77 2.09
C MET A 218 -25.48 -6.76 3.20
N PRO A 219 -24.35 -6.59 3.91
CA PRO A 219 -24.05 -7.37 5.10
C PRO A 219 -25.23 -7.27 6.09
N LYS A 220 -25.64 -8.40 6.66
CA LYS A 220 -26.67 -8.39 7.69
C LYS A 220 -26.11 -7.67 8.92
N TYR A 221 -26.74 -6.57 9.29
CA TYR A 221 -26.43 -5.90 10.55
C TYR A 221 -26.88 -6.78 11.71
N ILE A 222 -25.93 -7.27 12.49
CA ILE A 222 -26.20 -8.02 13.71
C ILE A 222 -26.35 -7.00 14.83
N LYS A 223 -27.60 -6.71 15.24
CA LYS A 223 -27.85 -5.95 16.46
C LYS A 223 -27.43 -6.80 17.65
N GLY A 224 -26.30 -6.48 18.25
CA GLY A 224 -25.86 -7.04 19.53
C GLY A 224 -25.44 -5.90 20.45
N GLU A 225 -25.45 -6.16 21.77
CA GLU A 225 -24.81 -5.25 22.72
C GLU A 225 -23.31 -5.23 22.43
N MET A 226 -22.74 -4.02 22.27
CA MET A 226 -21.29 -3.88 22.11
C MET A 226 -20.60 -4.35 23.39
N PRO A 227 -19.60 -5.23 23.32
CA PRO A 227 -18.82 -5.60 24.48
C PRO A 227 -18.15 -4.35 25.10
N ASN A 228 -18.04 -4.36 26.43
CA ASN A 228 -17.35 -3.29 27.13
C ASN A 228 -15.87 -3.24 26.71
N GLY A 229 -15.39 -2.05 26.41
CA GLY A 229 -14.02 -1.82 25.98
C GLY A 229 -13.46 -0.48 26.50
N THR A 230 -12.38 -0.04 25.91
CA THR A 230 -11.70 1.22 26.32
C THR A 230 -12.57 2.46 26.14
N LYS A 231 -13.57 2.43 25.24
CA LYS A 231 -14.53 3.53 25.11
C LYS A 231 -15.33 3.77 26.39
N GLN A 232 -15.85 2.72 27.01
CA GLN A 232 -16.61 2.82 28.26
C GLN A 232 -15.71 3.33 29.41
N ILE A 233 -14.42 2.98 29.40
CA ILE A 233 -13.44 3.51 30.35
C ILE A 233 -13.24 5.00 30.11
N LEU A 234 -13.06 5.42 28.86
CA LEU A 234 -12.93 6.83 28.49
C LEU A 234 -14.18 7.62 28.88
N ASP A 235 -15.37 7.11 28.56
CA ASP A 235 -16.65 7.79 28.86
C ASP A 235 -16.91 7.92 30.37
N SER A 236 -16.47 6.94 31.19
CA SER A 236 -16.71 6.92 32.63
C SER A 236 -15.62 7.60 33.45
N LYS A 237 -14.36 7.54 33.02
CA LYS A 237 -13.19 8.01 33.77
C LYS A 237 -12.47 9.20 33.13
N GLY A 238 -12.88 9.60 31.95
CA GLY A 238 -12.23 10.66 31.16
C GLY A 238 -10.85 10.28 30.61
N PRO A 239 -10.17 11.19 29.89
CA PRO A 239 -8.87 10.93 29.27
C PRO A 239 -7.77 10.55 30.27
N GLU A 240 -7.71 11.22 31.40
CA GLU A 240 -6.72 10.93 32.46
C GLU A 240 -6.92 9.54 33.07
N GLY A 241 -8.19 9.16 33.31
CA GLY A 241 -8.54 7.84 33.81
C GLY A 241 -8.23 6.71 32.80
N LEU A 242 -8.41 6.96 31.53
CA LEU A 242 -7.99 6.01 30.47
C LEU A 242 -6.46 5.89 30.40
N ALA A 243 -5.74 7.01 30.46
CA ALA A 243 -4.27 7.00 30.47
C ALA A 243 -3.71 6.20 31.65
N LYS A 244 -4.27 6.43 32.85
CA LYS A 244 -3.89 5.67 34.04
C LYS A 244 -4.19 4.17 33.88
N TRP A 245 -5.37 3.83 33.38
CA TRP A 245 -5.74 2.45 33.12
C TRP A 245 -4.77 1.76 32.14
N LEU A 246 -4.35 2.45 31.07
CA LEU A 246 -3.35 1.94 30.12
C LEU A 246 -1.99 1.66 30.81
N GLN A 247 -1.54 2.56 31.69
CA GLN A 247 -0.29 2.39 32.44
C GLN A 247 -0.33 1.25 33.46
N GLU A 248 -1.51 0.91 33.97
CA GLU A 248 -1.71 -0.16 34.96
C GLU A 248 -1.80 -1.56 34.29
N GLN A 249 -1.88 -1.64 32.95
CA GLN A 249 -1.93 -2.92 32.25
C GLN A 249 -0.59 -3.66 32.34
N LYS A 250 -0.66 -4.95 32.60
CA LYS A 250 0.51 -5.83 32.67
C LYS A 250 0.79 -6.59 31.38
N GLU A 251 -0.22 -6.67 30.51
CA GLU A 251 -0.15 -7.34 29.23
C GLU A 251 0.07 -6.33 28.10
N VAL A 252 0.72 -6.74 27.04
CA VAL A 252 0.92 -5.90 25.85
C VAL A 252 -0.43 -5.65 25.18
N LEU A 253 -0.78 -4.39 25.00
CA LEU A 253 -1.98 -3.98 24.32
C LEU A 253 -1.68 -3.62 22.88
N PHE A 254 -2.54 -4.09 21.96
CA PHE A 254 -2.47 -3.78 20.54
C PHE A 254 -3.59 -2.81 20.14
N THR A 255 -3.25 -1.80 19.37
CA THR A 255 -4.23 -0.92 18.74
C THR A 255 -4.31 -1.26 17.25
N ASP A 256 -5.45 -1.80 16.84
CA ASP A 256 -5.75 -1.96 15.41
C ASP A 256 -6.19 -0.62 14.81
N THR A 257 -5.44 -0.14 13.84
CA THR A 257 -5.69 1.13 13.16
C THR A 257 -6.32 0.92 11.77
N THR A 258 -6.71 -0.29 11.40
CA THR A 258 -7.25 -0.62 10.07
C THR A 258 -8.48 0.22 9.74
N PHE A 259 -9.48 0.24 10.61
CA PHE A 259 -10.68 1.02 10.37
C PHE A 259 -10.45 2.53 10.47
N ARG A 260 -9.52 2.99 11.29
CA ARG A 260 -9.12 4.39 11.34
C ARG A 260 -8.54 4.82 9.99
N ASP A 261 -7.64 4.03 9.43
CA ASP A 261 -7.00 4.35 8.15
C ASP A 261 -8.00 4.21 6.98
N ALA A 262 -8.80 3.15 6.95
CA ALA A 262 -9.85 2.96 5.97
C ALA A 262 -10.83 4.13 5.96
N HIS A 263 -11.29 4.59 7.12
CA HIS A 263 -12.20 5.72 7.23
C HIS A 263 -11.58 7.01 6.71
N GLN A 264 -10.34 7.29 7.06
CA GLN A 264 -9.63 8.52 6.66
C GLN A 264 -9.25 8.51 5.17
N SER A 265 -8.73 7.38 4.68
CA SER A 265 -8.08 7.31 3.37
C SER A 265 -9.03 6.88 2.24
N LEU A 266 -10.04 6.04 2.54
CA LEU A 266 -10.88 5.42 1.52
C LEU A 266 -12.28 6.00 1.46
N PHE A 267 -12.90 6.21 2.61
CA PHE A 267 -14.31 6.56 2.67
C PHE A 267 -14.56 8.05 2.91
N ALA A 268 -13.50 8.84 3.13
CA ALA A 268 -13.61 10.28 3.37
C ALA A 268 -14.76 10.61 4.34
N THR A 269 -14.83 9.91 5.48
CA THR A 269 -15.87 10.05 6.52
C THR A 269 -17.26 9.51 6.16
N ARG A 270 -17.37 8.68 5.13
CA ARG A 270 -18.67 8.10 4.72
C ARG A 270 -19.03 6.80 5.43
N LEU A 271 -18.09 6.20 6.17
CA LEU A 271 -18.33 4.99 6.94
C LEU A 271 -19.20 5.33 8.16
N ARG A 272 -20.32 4.65 8.32
CA ARG A 272 -21.17 4.78 9.50
C ARG A 272 -20.70 3.79 10.58
N THR A 273 -21.01 4.06 11.83
CA THR A 273 -20.65 3.14 12.95
C THR A 273 -21.22 1.73 12.77
N ALA A 274 -22.29 1.59 12.00
CA ALA A 274 -22.94 0.31 11.74
C ALA A 274 -22.35 -0.43 10.51
N ASP A 275 -21.55 0.21 9.71
CA ASP A 275 -20.93 -0.38 8.54
C ASP A 275 -19.61 -1.05 8.91
#